data_3d274091ccadc83dbadb057a9e955f82
#
_entry.id   3d274091ccadc83dbadb057a9e955f82
#
_cell.length_a   1.000
_cell.length_b   1.000
_cell.length_c   1.000
_cell.angle_alpha   90.00
_cell.angle_beta   90.00
_cell.angle_gamma   90.00
#
_symmetry.space_group_name_H-M   'P 1'
#
loop_
_entity.id
_entity.type
_entity.pdbx_description
1 polymer ?
#
loop_
_entity_poly.entity_id
_entity_poly.type
_entity_poly.pdbx_seq_one_letter_code
_entity_poly.pdbx_strand_id
1 'polypeptide(L)'
;MNIEQIKTCIPHREPFLWIDEVVELTDTRIRARKLVDPQLDVFRGHYPNHPILPGVLLCEAAMQAGAILISQLPGGAVPAGQVPVATRINNVKFRQMVRPGDTLDIEVTLTERLANAFYLDAKVSVGEKVAVRLDFACSLVPPE
;
A
#
# COMPACT_ATOMS: atom_id res chain seq x y z
N MET A 1 -4.13 -9.67 -9.70
CA MET A 1 -3.01 -9.15 -10.53
C MET A 1 -1.71 -9.73 -10.06
N ASN A 2 -0.88 -10.11 -11.00
CA ASN A 2 0.50 -10.50 -10.72
C ASN A 2 1.42 -9.27 -10.67
N ILE A 3 2.70 -9.50 -10.34
CA ILE A 3 3.67 -8.42 -10.16
C ILE A 3 3.87 -7.56 -11.43
N GLU A 4 3.85 -8.18 -12.60
CA GLU A 4 4.02 -7.44 -13.85
C GLU A 4 2.84 -6.52 -14.14
N GLN A 5 1.64 -6.97 -13.84
CA GLN A 5 0.43 -6.15 -13.96
C GLN A 5 0.44 -5.00 -12.95
N ILE A 6 0.88 -5.26 -11.72
CA ILE A 6 1.02 -4.22 -10.69
C ILE A 6 1.97 -3.12 -11.17
N LYS A 7 3.08 -3.49 -11.80
CA LYS A 7 4.06 -2.53 -12.32
C LYS A 7 3.51 -1.64 -13.44
N THR A 8 2.42 -2.03 -14.07
CA THR A 8 1.74 -1.14 -15.02
C THR A 8 0.84 -0.10 -14.34
N CYS A 9 0.48 -0.34 -13.07
CA CYS A 9 -0.43 0.52 -12.32
C CYS A 9 0.29 1.59 -11.51
N ILE A 10 1.48 1.29 -11.00
CA ILE A 10 2.25 2.17 -10.12
C ILE A 10 3.70 2.23 -10.57
N PRO A 11 4.40 3.37 -10.35
CA PRO A 11 5.78 3.54 -10.76
C PRO A 11 6.81 2.90 -9.83
N HIS A 12 6.38 2.46 -8.67
CA HIS A 12 7.25 1.84 -7.65
C HIS A 12 7.94 0.60 -8.19
N ARG A 13 9.19 0.38 -7.78
CA ARG A 13 9.99 -0.79 -8.19
C ARG A 13 10.78 -1.30 -6.99
N GLU A 14 11.22 -2.54 -7.07
CA GLU A 14 12.12 -3.11 -6.09
C GLU A 14 13.37 -2.22 -5.94
N PRO A 15 13.90 -1.98 -4.75
CA PRO A 15 13.51 -2.62 -3.48
C PRO A 15 12.37 -1.92 -2.72
N PHE A 16 11.65 -0.98 -3.32
CA PHE A 16 10.59 -0.21 -2.68
C PHE A 16 9.19 -0.55 -3.21
N LEU A 17 9.00 -1.74 -3.74
CA LEU A 17 7.69 -2.24 -4.14
C LEU A 17 7.15 -3.16 -3.04
N TRP A 18 6.06 -2.75 -2.39
CA TRP A 18 5.51 -3.41 -1.20
C TRP A 18 4.24 -4.20 -1.47
N ILE A 19 3.99 -4.56 -2.73
CA ILE A 19 2.85 -5.37 -3.16
C ILE A 19 3.38 -6.50 -4.03
N ASP A 20 3.04 -7.75 -3.71
CA ASP A 20 3.41 -8.91 -4.53
C ASP A 20 2.28 -9.33 -5.46
N GLU A 21 1.04 -9.26 -4.98
CA GLU A 21 -0.14 -9.64 -5.78
C GLU A 21 -1.38 -8.89 -5.31
N VAL A 22 -2.32 -8.71 -6.21
CA VAL A 22 -3.66 -8.21 -5.90
C VAL A 22 -4.61 -9.40 -6.00
N VAL A 23 -5.31 -9.69 -4.91
CA VAL A 23 -6.21 -10.85 -4.82
C VAL A 23 -7.67 -10.49 -5.05
N GLU A 24 -8.03 -9.23 -4.83
CA GLU A 24 -9.39 -8.74 -5.03
C GLU A 24 -9.35 -7.26 -5.40
N LEU A 25 -10.14 -6.88 -6.38
CA LEU A 25 -10.23 -5.49 -6.84
C LEU A 25 -11.64 -5.20 -7.31
N THR A 26 -12.27 -4.20 -6.67
CA THR A 26 -13.56 -3.66 -7.07
C THR A 26 -13.42 -2.15 -7.32
N ASP A 27 -14.52 -1.46 -7.61
CA ASP A 27 -14.50 0.00 -7.82
C ASP A 27 -14.19 0.78 -6.53
N THR A 28 -14.31 0.14 -5.36
CA THR A 28 -14.14 0.83 -4.08
C THR A 28 -13.15 0.14 -3.15
N ARG A 29 -12.66 -1.04 -3.50
CA ARG A 29 -11.85 -1.82 -2.55
C ARG A 29 -10.78 -2.62 -3.26
N ILE A 30 -9.62 -2.71 -2.63
CA ILE A 30 -8.54 -3.59 -3.05
C ILE A 30 -8.07 -4.44 -1.88
N ARG A 31 -7.78 -5.72 -2.15
CA ARG A 31 -7.02 -6.57 -1.25
C ARG A 31 -5.78 -7.05 -1.96
N ALA A 32 -4.66 -6.93 -1.29
CA ALA A 32 -3.35 -7.25 -1.83
C ALA A 32 -2.52 -7.99 -0.80
N ARG A 33 -1.45 -8.64 -1.25
CA ARG A 33 -0.53 -9.39 -0.39
C ARG A 33 0.91 -9.02 -0.66
N LYS A 34 1.71 -9.14 0.40
CA LYS A 34 3.16 -8.98 0.35
C LYS A 34 3.80 -9.98 1.29
N LEU A 35 4.70 -10.82 0.78
CA LEU A 35 5.56 -11.63 1.63
C LEU A 35 6.66 -10.73 2.20
N VAL A 36 6.82 -10.75 3.51
CA VAL A 36 7.93 -10.06 4.19
C VAL A 36 9.15 -10.98 4.12
N ASP A 37 9.88 -10.86 3.03
CA ASP A 37 11.04 -11.72 2.76
C ASP A 37 12.12 -11.47 3.82
N PRO A 38 12.64 -12.52 4.48
CA PRO A 38 13.74 -12.37 5.44
C PRO A 38 15.01 -11.73 4.86
N GLN A 39 15.16 -11.74 3.53
CA GLN A 39 16.31 -11.16 2.84
C GLN A 39 16.16 -9.66 2.57
N LEU A 40 15.05 -9.04 2.95
CA LEU A 40 14.88 -7.59 2.76
C LEU A 40 15.99 -6.83 3.49
N ASP A 41 16.59 -5.88 2.77
CA ASP A 41 17.75 -5.13 3.26
C ASP A 41 17.46 -4.34 4.54
N VAL A 42 16.21 -3.93 4.74
CA VAL A 42 15.77 -3.15 5.91
C VAL A 42 16.09 -3.88 7.23
N PHE A 43 16.10 -5.21 7.24
CA PHE A 43 16.36 -5.99 8.45
C PHE A 43 17.83 -5.95 8.90
N ARG A 44 18.75 -5.50 8.06
CA ARG A 44 20.14 -5.31 8.45
C ARG A 44 20.31 -4.25 9.52
N GLY A 45 19.39 -3.27 9.55
CA GLY A 45 19.44 -2.18 10.50
C GLY A 45 18.26 -2.13 11.47
N HIS A 46 17.14 -2.76 11.15
CA HIS A 46 15.90 -2.63 11.93
C HIS A 46 15.33 -4.00 12.35
N TYR A 47 15.90 -4.73 13.25
CA TYR A 47 17.15 -4.51 14.01
C TYR A 47 18.04 -5.74 13.84
N PRO A 48 19.38 -5.65 13.95
CA PRO A 48 20.26 -6.78 13.66
C PRO A 48 19.97 -8.07 14.43
N ASN A 49 19.60 -7.96 15.72
CA ASN A 49 19.34 -9.14 16.55
C ASN A 49 17.86 -9.34 16.87
N HIS A 50 16.99 -8.51 16.31
CA HIS A 50 15.54 -8.56 16.54
C HIS A 50 14.83 -7.94 15.34
N PRO A 51 14.81 -8.64 14.20
CA PRO A 51 14.26 -8.04 12.98
C PRO A 51 12.76 -7.84 13.07
N ILE A 52 12.34 -6.62 12.82
CA ILE A 52 10.94 -6.22 12.68
C ILE A 52 10.81 -5.31 11.47
N LEU A 53 9.70 -5.44 10.74
CA LEU A 53 9.41 -4.53 9.65
C LEU A 53 9.00 -3.17 10.23
N PRO A 54 9.65 -2.07 9.84
CA PRO A 54 9.25 -0.74 10.31
C PRO A 54 7.77 -0.47 10.04
N GLY A 55 7.04 0.03 11.05
CA GLY A 55 5.61 0.31 10.90
C GLY A 55 5.29 1.27 9.77
N VAL A 56 6.17 2.24 9.50
CA VAL A 56 5.98 3.18 8.40
C VAL A 56 5.95 2.50 7.03
N LEU A 57 6.61 1.35 6.87
CA LEU A 57 6.56 0.57 5.63
C LEU A 57 5.24 -0.19 5.48
N LEU A 58 4.56 -0.50 6.57
CA LEU A 58 3.19 -1.02 6.51
C LEU A 58 2.24 0.04 5.95
N CYS A 59 2.43 1.29 6.38
CA CYS A 59 1.67 2.42 5.83
C CYS A 59 1.98 2.62 4.34
N GLU A 60 3.25 2.48 3.94
CA GLU A 60 3.63 2.58 2.53
C GLU A 60 2.97 1.49 1.69
N ALA A 61 2.94 0.24 2.18
CA ALA A 61 2.25 -0.85 1.49
C ALA A 61 0.76 -0.52 1.27
N ALA A 62 0.09 0.02 2.29
CA ALA A 62 -1.30 0.44 2.17
C ALA A 62 -1.47 1.55 1.13
N MET A 63 -0.58 2.52 1.11
CA MET A 63 -0.63 3.62 0.14
C MET A 63 -0.37 3.13 -1.28
N GLN A 64 0.53 2.18 -1.48
CA GLN A 64 0.76 1.58 -2.80
C GLN A 64 -0.48 0.80 -3.27
N ALA A 65 -1.12 0.04 -2.40
CA ALA A 65 -2.37 -0.65 -2.74
C ALA A 65 -3.47 0.37 -3.12
N GLY A 66 -3.56 1.46 -2.39
CA GLY A 66 -4.50 2.55 -2.73
C GLY A 66 -4.20 3.18 -4.10
N ALA A 67 -2.94 3.37 -4.43
CA ALA A 67 -2.55 3.88 -5.74
C ALA A 67 -2.93 2.93 -6.87
N ILE A 68 -2.80 1.62 -6.65
CA ILE A 68 -3.28 0.62 -7.61
C ILE A 68 -4.79 0.74 -7.80
N LEU A 69 -5.54 0.81 -6.71
CA LEU A 69 -7.00 0.98 -6.76
C LEU A 69 -7.39 2.22 -7.57
N ILE A 70 -6.78 3.35 -7.28
CA ILE A 70 -7.05 4.61 -7.98
C ILE A 70 -6.74 4.48 -9.48
N SER A 71 -5.64 3.81 -9.84
CA SER A 71 -5.24 3.63 -11.24
C SER A 71 -6.25 2.81 -12.04
N GLN A 72 -7.05 1.97 -11.38
CA GLN A 72 -8.00 1.05 -12.01
C GLN A 72 -9.46 1.51 -11.88
N LEU A 73 -9.71 2.71 -11.40
CA LEU A 73 -11.07 3.23 -11.28
C LEU A 73 -11.71 3.40 -12.66
N PRO A 74 -13.04 3.17 -12.77
CA PRO A 74 -13.76 3.35 -14.02
C PRO A 74 -13.60 4.76 -14.58
N GLY A 75 -13.55 4.87 -15.91
CA GLY A 75 -13.45 6.15 -16.59
C GLY A 75 -12.04 6.71 -16.70
N GLY A 76 -11.01 5.92 -16.36
CA GLY A 76 -9.64 6.38 -16.46
C GLY A 76 -9.34 7.52 -15.49
N ALA A 77 -9.53 7.25 -14.19
CA ALA A 77 -9.42 8.25 -13.14
C ALA A 77 -8.05 8.93 -13.05
N VAL A 78 -7.00 8.29 -13.59
CA VAL A 78 -5.65 8.85 -13.59
C VAL A 78 -5.29 9.24 -15.02
N PRO A 79 -5.23 10.55 -15.33
CA PRO A 79 -4.79 11.00 -16.64
C PRO A 79 -3.37 10.54 -16.95
N ALA A 80 -3.07 10.36 -18.25
CA ALA A 80 -1.74 9.95 -18.67
C ALA A 80 -0.67 10.90 -18.14
N GLY A 81 0.39 10.33 -17.57
CA GLY A 81 1.49 11.08 -16.99
C GLY A 81 1.27 11.63 -15.60
N GLN A 82 0.09 11.44 -15.01
CA GLN A 82 -0.15 11.81 -13.62
C GLN A 82 -0.01 10.59 -12.70
N VAL A 83 0.32 10.85 -11.43
CA VAL A 83 0.43 9.80 -10.40
C VAL A 83 -0.29 10.24 -9.14
N PRO A 84 -0.92 9.31 -8.40
CA PRO A 84 -1.45 9.62 -7.08
C PRO A 84 -0.29 9.79 -6.09
N VAL A 85 -0.31 10.88 -5.36
CA VAL A 85 0.70 11.21 -4.35
C VAL A 85 -0.01 11.38 -3.01
N ALA A 86 0.50 10.74 -1.98
CA ALA A 86 -0.04 10.87 -0.63
C ALA A 86 0.15 12.31 -0.14
N THR A 87 -0.95 12.92 0.28
CA THR A 87 -0.95 14.30 0.80
C THR A 87 -1.22 14.35 2.29
N ARG A 88 -1.79 13.28 2.85
CA ARG A 88 -2.18 13.26 4.25
C ARG A 88 -2.27 11.81 4.75
N ILE A 89 -1.77 11.58 5.95
CA ILE A 89 -1.91 10.32 6.67
C ILE A 89 -2.45 10.65 8.04
N ASN A 90 -3.57 10.02 8.44
CA ASN A 90 -4.23 10.31 9.70
C ASN A 90 -4.56 9.02 10.44
N ASN A 91 -4.76 9.17 11.76
CA ASN A 91 -5.28 8.10 12.63
C ASN A 91 -4.49 6.79 12.52
N VAL A 92 -3.18 6.90 12.40
CA VAL A 92 -2.31 5.72 12.32
C VAL A 92 -2.23 5.08 13.69
N LYS A 93 -2.56 3.77 13.76
CA LYS A 93 -2.44 2.98 14.98
C LYS A 93 -1.71 1.68 14.68
N PHE A 94 -0.52 1.54 15.25
CA PHE A 94 0.26 0.31 15.16
C PHE A 94 -0.14 -0.60 16.32
N ARG A 95 -0.54 -1.84 15.99
CA ARG A 95 -1.09 -2.79 16.97
C ARG A 95 -0.28 -4.06 17.12
N GLN A 96 0.49 -4.42 16.12
CA GLN A 96 1.20 -5.70 16.06
C GLN A 96 2.51 -5.52 15.30
N MET A 97 3.58 -6.11 15.83
CA MET A 97 4.85 -6.18 15.12
C MET A 97 4.75 -7.15 13.96
N VAL A 98 5.39 -6.82 12.85
CA VAL A 98 5.52 -7.68 11.69
C VAL A 98 6.97 -8.15 11.59
N ARG A 99 7.16 -9.43 11.36
CA ARG A 99 8.48 -10.08 11.37
C ARG A 99 8.79 -10.69 10.01
N PRO A 100 10.09 -10.96 9.76
CA PRO A 100 10.47 -11.71 8.55
C PRO A 100 9.69 -13.02 8.45
N GLY A 101 9.23 -13.34 7.25
CA GLY A 101 8.44 -14.54 6.99
C GLY A 101 6.92 -14.34 7.09
N ASP A 102 6.46 -13.24 7.69
CA ASP A 102 5.04 -12.94 7.71
C ASP A 102 4.54 -12.57 6.32
N THR A 103 3.26 -12.82 6.07
CA THR A 103 2.59 -12.34 4.86
C THR A 103 1.62 -11.24 5.25
N LEU A 104 1.79 -10.08 4.62
CA LEU A 104 0.87 -8.96 4.81
C LEU A 104 -0.40 -9.18 4.00
N ASP A 105 -1.54 -8.99 4.62
CA ASP A 105 -2.85 -8.87 3.97
C ASP A 105 -3.22 -7.39 4.03
N ILE A 106 -3.27 -6.76 2.87
CA ILE A 106 -3.42 -5.30 2.75
C ILE A 106 -4.80 -5.02 2.17
N GLU A 107 -5.60 -4.28 2.90
CA GLU A 107 -6.96 -3.97 2.52
C GLU A 107 -7.18 -2.47 2.53
N VAL A 108 -7.59 -1.90 1.39
CA VAL A 108 -7.81 -0.47 1.26
C VAL A 108 -9.17 -0.23 0.61
N THR A 109 -9.92 0.69 1.20
CA THR A 109 -11.25 1.09 0.73
C THR A 109 -11.25 2.56 0.37
N LEU A 110 -11.74 2.87 -0.83
CA LEU A 110 -11.98 4.26 -1.24
C LEU A 110 -13.27 4.73 -0.58
N THR A 111 -13.19 5.75 0.27
CA THR A 111 -14.34 6.26 1.03
C THR A 111 -14.95 7.48 0.38
N GLU A 112 -14.16 8.30 -0.30
CA GLU A 112 -14.65 9.53 -0.91
C GLU A 112 -13.71 9.98 -2.03
N ARG A 113 -14.29 10.62 -3.03
CA ARG A 113 -13.54 11.28 -4.11
C ARG A 113 -14.09 12.68 -4.30
N LEU A 114 -13.24 13.69 -4.21
CA LEU A 114 -13.57 15.10 -4.42
C LEU A 114 -12.55 15.70 -5.39
N ALA A 115 -13.02 16.07 -6.58
CA ALA A 115 -12.15 16.61 -7.65
C ALA A 115 -11.01 15.63 -7.97
N ASN A 116 -9.76 16.04 -7.78
CA ASN A 116 -8.60 15.17 -7.97
C ASN A 116 -8.04 14.59 -6.65
N ALA A 117 -8.82 14.67 -5.57
CA ALA A 117 -8.45 14.12 -4.26
C ALA A 117 -9.23 12.83 -3.98
N PHE A 118 -8.54 11.85 -3.39
CA PHE A 118 -9.08 10.54 -3.02
C PHE A 118 -8.84 10.31 -1.54
N TYR A 119 -9.86 9.82 -0.84
CA TYR A 119 -9.80 9.54 0.61
C TYR A 119 -10.01 8.04 0.81
N LEU A 120 -9.11 7.42 1.56
CA LEU A 120 -9.04 5.97 1.68
C LEU A 120 -8.83 5.55 3.13
N ASP A 121 -9.45 4.43 3.49
CA ASP A 121 -9.21 3.74 4.75
C ASP A 121 -8.41 2.47 4.50
N ALA A 122 -7.49 2.14 5.38
CA ALA A 122 -6.63 0.99 5.20
C ALA A 122 -6.43 0.18 6.47
N LYS A 123 -6.21 -1.12 6.26
CA LYS A 123 -5.88 -2.07 7.29
C LYS A 123 -4.84 -3.03 6.71
N VAL A 124 -3.76 -3.25 7.45
CA VAL A 124 -2.74 -4.26 7.13
C VAL A 124 -2.74 -5.28 8.25
N SER A 125 -2.85 -6.56 7.91
CA SER A 125 -2.97 -7.64 8.87
C SER A 125 -1.96 -8.74 8.58
N VAL A 126 -1.63 -9.53 9.60
CA VAL A 126 -0.93 -10.80 9.48
C VAL A 126 -1.84 -11.87 10.09
N GLY A 127 -2.35 -12.77 9.26
CA GLY A 127 -3.38 -13.70 9.68
C GLY A 127 -4.61 -12.94 10.15
N GLU A 128 -5.08 -13.24 11.36
CA GLU A 128 -6.25 -12.58 11.95
C GLU A 128 -5.89 -11.32 12.76
N LYS A 129 -4.60 -10.99 12.87
CA LYS A 129 -4.14 -9.88 13.71
C LYS A 129 -3.89 -8.64 12.86
N VAL A 130 -4.56 -7.55 13.20
CA VAL A 130 -4.33 -6.26 12.56
C VAL A 130 -2.99 -5.71 13.06
N ALA A 131 -2.09 -5.37 12.11
CA ALA A 131 -0.81 -4.77 12.43
C ALA A 131 -0.90 -3.24 12.44
N VAL A 132 -1.62 -2.66 11.49
CA VAL A 132 -1.83 -1.20 11.43
C VAL A 132 -3.18 -0.88 10.84
N ARG A 133 -3.78 0.20 11.34
CA ARG A 133 -4.92 0.89 10.72
C ARG A 133 -4.54 2.33 10.49
N LEU A 134 -5.00 2.89 9.39
CA LEU A 134 -4.82 4.30 9.05
C LEU A 134 -5.87 4.74 8.06
N ASP A 135 -6.03 6.05 7.94
CA ASP A 135 -6.66 6.63 6.76
C ASP A 135 -5.67 7.58 6.09
N PHE A 136 -5.83 7.80 4.80
CA PHE A 136 -4.94 8.66 4.05
C PHE A 136 -5.67 9.30 2.87
N ALA A 137 -5.08 10.36 2.36
CA ALA A 137 -5.57 11.05 1.18
C ALA A 137 -4.46 11.11 0.13
N CYS A 138 -4.87 11.00 -1.13
CA CYS A 138 -4.00 11.17 -2.28
C CYS A 138 -4.57 12.24 -3.19
N SER A 139 -3.68 12.93 -3.89
CA SER A 139 -4.04 13.82 -4.98
C SER A 139 -3.27 13.44 -6.23
N LEU A 140 -3.89 13.63 -7.38
CA LEU A 140 -3.20 13.43 -8.66
C LEU A 140 -2.36 14.65 -8.96
N VAL A 141 -1.08 14.41 -9.27
CA VAL A 141 -0.14 15.47 -9.63
C VAL A 141 0.51 15.13 -10.97
N PRO A 142 0.76 16.12 -11.83
CA PRO A 142 1.51 15.89 -13.05
C PRO A 142 2.97 15.57 -12.71
N PRO A 143 3.65 14.75 -13.51
CA PRO A 143 5.09 14.55 -13.35
C PRO A 143 5.82 15.85 -13.70
N GLU A 144 6.88 16.13 -12.97
CA GLU A 144 7.74 17.27 -13.28
C GLU A 144 8.72 16.96 -14.41
#